data_992826064478f4f0865eec5a93516b27
#
_entry.id   992826064478f4f0865eec5a93516b27
#
_cell.length_a   1.000
_cell.length_b   1.000
_cell.length_c   1.000
_cell.angle_alpha   90.00
_cell.angle_beta   90.00
_cell.angle_gamma   90.00
#
_symmetry.space_group_name_H-M   'P 1'
#
loop_
_entity.id
_entity.type
_entity.pdbx_description
1 polymer ?
#
loop_
_entity_poly.entity_id
_entity_poly.type
_entity_poly.pdbx_seq_one_letter_code
_entity_poly.pdbx_strand_id
1 'polypeptide(L)'
;MRFTKGGFAHRVRNLRDVPFRTVAVEVLRPVRGIIRLATCDVDEGIECGFCNISPAGRQKCDWPGELDTLPALEKKEPDYGVYQFVMHMEPGSTTGMHHHTADHLLVAVSDLELKNEVEGKPAETLRMKSGEVRWVKGGFTHSLTNLGKQPAWWVSFEFK
;
A
#
# COMPACT_ATOMS: atom_id res chain seq x y z
N MET A 1 6.27 -3.98 8.49
CA MET A 1 4.98 -4.65 8.36
C MET A 1 5.12 -6.14 8.55
N ARG A 2 4.08 -6.86 8.99
CA ARG A 2 4.12 -8.30 9.23
C ARG A 2 2.82 -8.94 8.77
N PHE A 3 2.93 -9.97 7.95
CA PHE A 3 1.83 -10.87 7.63
C PHE A 3 1.81 -12.04 8.62
N THR A 4 0.63 -12.42 9.10
CA THR A 4 0.45 -13.60 9.96
C THR A 4 -0.74 -14.40 9.47
N LYS A 5 -0.54 -15.73 9.35
CA LYS A 5 -1.64 -16.65 9.09
C LYS A 5 -2.56 -16.66 10.31
N GLY A 6 -3.86 -16.52 10.11
CA GLY A 6 -4.85 -16.57 11.18
C GLY A 6 -4.94 -17.93 11.86
N GLY A 7 -5.91 -18.09 12.80
CA GLY A 7 -6.17 -19.35 13.48
C GLY A 7 -5.32 -19.59 14.73
N PHE A 8 -4.79 -18.52 15.34
CA PHE A 8 -4.10 -18.59 16.63
C PHE A 8 -4.52 -17.45 17.55
N ALA A 9 -4.52 -17.71 18.84
CA ALA A 9 -4.67 -16.68 19.87
C ALA A 9 -3.28 -16.10 20.20
N HIS A 10 -3.23 -14.79 20.37
CA HIS A 10 -1.98 -14.12 20.76
C HIS A 10 -2.25 -12.93 21.68
N ARG A 11 -1.20 -12.51 22.37
CA ARG A 11 -1.19 -11.30 23.17
C ARG A 11 -0.06 -10.41 22.68
N VAL A 12 -0.36 -9.12 22.51
CA VAL A 12 0.65 -8.10 22.22
C VAL A 12 0.91 -7.30 23.48
N ARG A 13 2.20 -7.09 23.81
CA ARG A 13 2.64 -6.26 24.91
C ARG A 13 3.61 -5.20 24.39
N ASN A 14 3.34 -3.95 24.72
CA ASN A 14 4.30 -2.88 24.49
C ASN A 14 5.44 -2.98 25.52
N LEU A 15 6.66 -3.12 25.03
CA LEU A 15 7.86 -3.21 25.87
C LEU A 15 8.60 -1.85 25.99
N ARG A 16 8.09 -0.79 25.37
CA ARG A 16 8.64 0.56 25.41
C ARG A 16 7.73 1.48 26.21
N ASP A 17 8.29 2.55 26.74
CA ASP A 17 7.56 3.58 27.50
C ASP A 17 6.78 4.56 26.62
N VAL A 18 6.92 4.45 25.29
CA VAL A 18 6.17 5.26 24.32
C VAL A 18 5.01 4.45 23.74
N PRO A 19 3.82 5.05 23.54
CA PRO A 19 2.71 4.38 22.89
C PRO A 19 3.09 3.90 21.48
N PHE A 20 2.64 2.72 21.09
CA PHE A 20 2.68 2.30 19.71
C PHE A 20 1.25 2.12 19.16
N ARG A 21 1.10 2.34 17.87
CA ARG A 21 -0.15 2.09 17.16
C ARG A 21 0.05 0.96 16.17
N THR A 22 -0.97 0.16 15.99
CA THR A 22 -1.02 -0.87 14.96
C THR A 22 -2.35 -0.81 14.26
N VAL A 23 -2.33 -1.01 12.95
CA VAL A 23 -3.52 -1.28 12.15
C VAL A 23 -3.40 -2.71 11.67
N ALA A 24 -4.42 -3.52 11.93
CA ALA A 24 -4.52 -4.88 11.44
C ALA A 24 -5.63 -4.92 10.36
N VAL A 25 -5.30 -5.48 9.22
CA VAL A 25 -6.26 -5.78 8.16
C VAL A 25 -6.47 -7.29 8.16
N GLU A 26 -7.68 -7.73 8.46
CA GLU A 26 -8.06 -9.13 8.48
C GLU A 26 -8.88 -9.46 7.23
N VAL A 27 -8.42 -10.44 6.47
CA VAL A 27 -9.14 -10.94 5.31
C VAL A 27 -9.99 -12.12 5.75
N LEU A 28 -11.31 -11.90 5.87
CA LEU A 28 -12.26 -12.87 6.43
C LEU A 28 -12.59 -14.03 5.48
N ARG A 29 -12.32 -13.88 4.20
CA ARG A 29 -12.51 -14.97 3.23
C ARG A 29 -11.16 -15.58 2.87
N PRO A 30 -11.10 -16.90 2.65
CA PRO A 30 -9.86 -17.53 2.18
C PRO A 30 -9.40 -16.84 0.90
N VAL A 31 -8.22 -16.28 0.92
CA VAL A 31 -7.55 -15.80 -0.28
C VAL A 31 -7.14 -17.03 -1.07
N ARG A 32 -7.76 -17.27 -2.22
CA ARG A 32 -7.42 -18.39 -3.11
C ARG A 32 -6.15 -18.15 -3.90
N GLY A 33 -5.67 -16.91 -3.93
CA GLY A 33 -4.51 -16.47 -4.68
C GLY A 33 -3.30 -16.12 -3.82
N ILE A 34 -2.31 -15.50 -4.44
CA ILE A 34 -1.07 -15.04 -3.83
C ILE A 34 -1.31 -13.69 -3.15
N ILE A 35 -0.81 -13.53 -1.93
CA ILE A 35 -0.69 -12.22 -1.30
C ILE A 35 0.62 -11.60 -1.79
N ARG A 36 0.52 -10.48 -2.46
CA ARG A 36 1.67 -9.68 -2.90
C ARG A 36 1.92 -8.52 -1.95
N LEU A 37 3.16 -8.42 -1.50
CA LEU A 37 3.64 -7.30 -0.72
C LEU A 37 4.63 -6.52 -1.57
N ALA A 38 4.39 -5.24 -1.78
CA ALA A 38 5.33 -4.33 -2.41
C ALA A 38 5.73 -3.25 -1.40
N THR A 39 7.01 -2.92 -1.35
CA THR A 39 7.52 -1.73 -0.68
C THR A 39 8.08 -0.82 -1.75
N CYS A 40 7.53 0.37 -1.87
CA CYS A 40 7.91 1.31 -2.91
C CYS A 40 8.52 2.56 -2.29
N ASP A 41 9.65 2.98 -2.84
CA ASP A 41 10.30 4.27 -2.56
C ASP A 41 10.17 5.16 -3.79
N VAL A 42 9.94 6.44 -3.58
CA VAL A 42 9.62 7.40 -4.65
C VAL A 42 10.71 8.45 -4.85
N ASP A 43 11.80 8.40 -4.07
CA ASP A 43 12.77 9.50 -4.01
C ASP A 43 13.73 9.57 -5.20
N GLU A 44 14.09 8.43 -5.79
CA GLU A 44 15.02 8.36 -6.94
C GLU A 44 14.38 7.76 -8.20
N GLY A 45 13.07 7.81 -8.30
CA GLY A 45 12.26 7.03 -9.20
C GLY A 45 11.45 6.04 -8.38
N ILE A 46 10.38 5.49 -8.95
CA ILE A 46 9.58 4.55 -8.18
C ILE A 46 10.22 3.17 -8.23
N GLU A 47 10.97 2.83 -7.20
CA GLU A 47 11.51 1.49 -7.01
C GLU A 47 10.62 0.68 -6.06
N CYS A 48 10.15 -0.48 -6.50
CA CYS A 48 9.36 -1.38 -5.67
C CYS A 48 10.05 -2.74 -5.53
N GLY A 49 10.24 -3.16 -4.29
CA GLY A 49 10.56 -4.53 -3.96
C GLY A 49 9.29 -5.35 -3.75
N PHE A 50 9.25 -6.56 -4.26
CA PHE A 50 8.08 -7.43 -4.20
C PHE A 50 8.35 -8.68 -3.39
N CYS A 51 7.43 -9.01 -2.50
CA CYS A 51 7.38 -10.29 -1.82
C CYS A 51 6.07 -11.00 -2.12
N ASN A 52 6.16 -12.23 -2.60
CA ASN A 52 5.02 -13.10 -2.79
C ASN A 52 4.86 -14.04 -1.60
N ILE A 53 3.67 -14.09 -1.02
CA ILE A 53 3.34 -15.04 0.03
C ILE A 53 2.36 -16.06 -0.53
N SER A 54 2.80 -17.31 -0.62
CA SER A 54 1.94 -18.41 -1.07
C SER A 54 0.85 -18.71 -0.04
N PRO A 55 -0.25 -19.36 -0.42
CA PRO A 55 -1.27 -19.81 0.53
C PRO A 55 -0.73 -20.72 1.64
N ALA A 56 0.41 -21.37 1.41
CA ALA A 56 1.12 -22.15 2.43
C ALA A 56 2.00 -21.29 3.37
N GLY A 57 1.97 -19.96 3.24
CA GLY A 57 2.73 -19.02 4.08
C GLY A 57 4.22 -18.92 3.72
N ARG A 58 4.66 -19.49 2.60
CA ARG A 58 6.05 -19.34 2.14
C ARG A 58 6.20 -17.98 1.47
N GLN A 59 7.22 -17.26 1.89
CA GLN A 59 7.57 -15.94 1.35
C GLN A 59 8.75 -16.07 0.38
N LYS A 60 8.62 -15.49 -0.80
CA LYS A 60 9.71 -15.29 -1.75
C LYS A 60 9.72 -13.81 -2.12
N CYS A 61 10.86 -13.14 -1.94
CA CYS A 61 11.05 -11.72 -2.27
C CYS A 61 12.04 -11.60 -3.42
N ASP A 62 11.69 -10.80 -4.40
CA ASP A 62 12.55 -10.42 -5.51
C ASP A 62 12.81 -8.88 -5.42
N TRP A 63 14.04 -8.44 -5.46
CA TRP A 63 14.51 -7.06 -5.51
C TRP A 63 15.42 -6.86 -6.71
N PRO A 64 15.42 -5.67 -7.36
CA PRO A 64 14.41 -4.60 -7.41
C PRO A 64 13.46 -4.79 -8.60
N GLY A 65 12.22 -4.31 -8.47
CA GLY A 65 11.29 -4.19 -9.59
C GLY A 65 10.92 -2.73 -9.82
N GLU A 66 10.98 -2.25 -11.04
CA GLU A 66 10.45 -0.94 -11.41
C GLU A 66 8.92 -0.93 -11.34
N LEU A 67 8.34 0.21 -10.95
CA LEU A 67 6.88 0.38 -10.84
C LEU A 67 6.16 0.20 -12.19
N ASP A 68 6.85 0.44 -13.30
CA ASP A 68 6.35 0.15 -14.65
C ASP A 68 5.96 -1.31 -14.87
N THR A 69 6.37 -2.21 -13.97
CA THR A 69 5.93 -3.60 -13.98
C THR A 69 4.59 -3.83 -13.31
N LEU A 70 4.03 -2.87 -12.55
CA LEU A 70 2.70 -3.00 -11.93
C LEU A 70 1.59 -3.29 -12.96
N PRO A 71 1.49 -2.59 -14.11
CA PRO A 71 0.53 -2.95 -15.15
C PRO A 71 0.76 -4.33 -15.77
N ALA A 72 2.01 -4.78 -15.81
CA ALA A 72 2.36 -6.12 -16.31
C ALA A 72 2.04 -7.22 -15.28
N LEU A 73 2.09 -6.90 -13.99
CA LEU A 73 1.65 -7.79 -12.92
C LEU A 73 0.13 -7.96 -12.93
N GLU A 74 -0.64 -6.92 -13.23
CA GLU A 74 -2.10 -6.99 -13.40
C GLU A 74 -2.52 -7.93 -14.53
N LYS A 75 -1.72 -8.04 -15.58
CA LYS A 75 -2.03 -8.86 -16.77
C LYS A 75 -1.69 -10.35 -16.61
N LYS A 76 -0.86 -10.73 -15.65
CA LYS A 76 -0.33 -12.11 -15.53
C LYS A 76 -1.01 -12.97 -14.49
N GLU A 77 -1.80 -12.40 -13.59
CA GLU A 77 -2.41 -13.14 -12.49
C GLU A 77 -3.92 -12.93 -12.48
N PRO A 78 -4.71 -13.83 -13.11
CA PRO A 78 -6.17 -13.72 -13.11
C PRO A 78 -6.83 -14.11 -11.78
N ASP A 79 -6.08 -14.60 -10.80
CA ASP A 79 -6.64 -15.11 -9.58
C ASP A 79 -6.56 -14.12 -8.41
N TYR A 80 -7.71 -13.86 -7.84
CA TYR A 80 -8.04 -13.01 -6.71
C TYR A 80 -6.99 -13.02 -5.61
N GLY A 81 -6.38 -11.88 -5.38
CA GLY A 81 -5.37 -11.68 -4.38
C GLY A 81 -5.58 -10.40 -3.59
N VAL A 82 -4.80 -10.25 -2.54
CA VAL A 82 -4.61 -8.98 -1.86
C VAL A 82 -3.23 -8.47 -2.21
N TYR A 83 -3.20 -7.30 -2.82
CA TYR A 83 -1.95 -6.60 -3.11
C TYR A 83 -1.74 -5.55 -2.04
N GLN A 84 -0.56 -5.51 -1.47
CA GLN A 84 -0.21 -4.57 -0.45
C GLN A 84 0.99 -3.77 -0.91
N PHE A 85 0.86 -2.45 -0.86
CA PHE A 85 1.92 -1.50 -1.17
C PHE A 85 2.25 -0.69 0.07
N VAL A 86 3.53 -0.58 0.40
CA VAL A 86 4.05 0.38 1.38
C VAL A 86 4.69 1.49 0.59
N MET A 87 4.17 2.69 0.75
CA MET A 87 4.62 3.87 0.04
C MET A 87 5.37 4.80 0.98
N HIS A 88 6.49 5.29 0.51
CA HIS A 88 7.28 6.35 1.12
C HIS A 88 7.48 7.46 0.10
N MET A 89 7.29 8.71 0.50
CA MET A 89 7.48 9.89 -0.36
C MET A 89 8.09 11.04 0.43
N GLU A 90 9.23 11.52 -0.02
CA GLU A 90 9.81 12.74 0.51
C GLU A 90 8.97 14.00 0.16
N PRO A 91 9.14 15.11 0.89
CA PRO A 91 8.48 16.36 0.56
C PRO A 91 8.72 16.79 -0.90
N GLY A 92 7.65 17.05 -1.65
CA GLY A 92 7.70 17.44 -3.05
C GLY A 92 7.80 16.30 -4.07
N SER A 93 8.06 15.07 -3.63
CA SER A 93 8.09 13.90 -4.53
C SER A 93 6.68 13.58 -5.07
N THR A 94 6.64 12.95 -6.25
CA THR A 94 5.38 12.54 -6.92
C THR A 94 5.45 11.10 -7.38
N THR A 95 4.31 10.39 -7.32
CA THR A 95 4.21 9.00 -7.82
C THR A 95 4.22 8.88 -9.34
N GLY A 96 4.10 9.98 -10.08
CA GLY A 96 3.70 9.90 -11.49
C GLY A 96 2.24 9.42 -11.64
N MET A 97 1.74 9.45 -12.90
CA MET A 97 0.38 9.01 -13.22
C MET A 97 0.31 7.48 -13.27
N HIS A 98 -0.60 6.88 -12.48
CA HIS A 98 -0.82 5.44 -12.46
C HIS A 98 -2.31 5.13 -12.31
N HIS A 99 -2.71 3.90 -12.66
CA HIS A 99 -4.10 3.47 -12.70
C HIS A 99 -4.41 2.44 -11.61
N HIS A 100 -5.50 2.67 -10.87
CA HIS A 100 -6.07 1.71 -9.93
C HIS A 100 -7.29 1.04 -10.52
N THR A 101 -7.21 -0.24 -10.86
CA THR A 101 -8.36 -1.03 -11.36
C THR A 101 -9.27 -1.48 -10.23
N ALA A 102 -8.72 -1.77 -9.06
CA ALA A 102 -9.43 -2.33 -7.92
C ALA A 102 -9.70 -1.31 -6.82
N ASP A 103 -10.74 -1.59 -6.03
CA ASP A 103 -10.97 -0.90 -4.76
C ASP A 103 -9.80 -1.18 -3.81
N HIS A 104 -9.44 -0.20 -3.01
CA HIS A 104 -8.35 -0.36 -2.06
C HIS A 104 -8.58 0.34 -0.73
N LEU A 105 -7.94 -0.19 0.29
CA LEU A 105 -7.88 0.38 1.62
C LEU A 105 -6.55 1.13 1.77
N LEU A 106 -6.63 2.41 2.08
CA LEU A 106 -5.47 3.25 2.35
C LEU A 106 -5.34 3.47 3.85
N VAL A 107 -4.15 3.20 4.40
CA VAL A 107 -3.82 3.34 5.82
C VAL A 107 -2.68 4.32 5.97
N ALA A 108 -2.93 5.47 6.59
CA ALA A 108 -1.91 6.47 6.87
C ALA A 108 -0.99 5.99 8.01
N VAL A 109 0.31 5.87 7.75
CA VAL A 109 1.33 5.53 8.75
C VAL A 109 1.90 6.79 9.39
N SER A 110 2.10 7.85 8.60
CA SER A 110 2.37 9.21 9.08
C SER A 110 1.17 10.12 8.83
N ASP A 111 1.22 11.37 9.28
CA ASP A 111 0.31 12.39 8.80
C ASP A 111 0.56 12.60 7.30
N LEU A 112 -0.51 12.63 6.51
CA LEU A 112 -0.46 12.82 5.07
C LEU A 112 -1.05 14.18 4.68
N GLU A 113 -0.37 14.87 3.79
CA GLU A 113 -0.87 16.01 3.05
C GLU A 113 -0.44 15.84 1.58
N LEU A 114 -1.29 15.21 0.78
CA LEU A 114 -0.97 14.83 -0.59
C LEU A 114 -1.86 15.59 -1.56
N LYS A 115 -1.26 16.20 -2.59
CA LYS A 115 -2.01 16.64 -3.78
C LYS A 115 -2.41 15.38 -4.55
N ASN A 116 -3.68 15.22 -4.79
CA ASN A 116 -4.24 14.13 -5.60
C ASN A 116 -4.76 14.71 -6.92
N GLU A 117 -4.13 14.34 -8.02
CA GLU A 117 -4.49 14.77 -9.37
C GLU A 117 -5.10 13.59 -10.11
N VAL A 118 -6.43 13.53 -10.11
CA VAL A 118 -7.19 12.50 -10.84
C VAL A 118 -7.46 12.98 -12.26
N GLU A 119 -7.21 12.12 -13.24
CA GLU A 119 -7.44 12.41 -14.65
C GLU A 119 -8.88 12.89 -14.89
N GLY A 120 -9.03 14.04 -15.58
CA GLY A 120 -10.32 14.63 -15.89
C GLY A 120 -11.03 15.31 -14.71
N LYS A 121 -10.37 15.48 -13.55
CA LYS A 121 -10.94 16.18 -12.38
C LYS A 121 -10.02 17.30 -11.88
N PRO A 122 -10.56 18.31 -11.19
CA PRO A 122 -9.73 19.26 -10.46
C PRO A 122 -8.85 18.55 -9.42
N ALA A 123 -7.63 19.05 -9.24
CA ALA A 123 -6.75 18.55 -8.20
C ALA A 123 -7.34 18.80 -6.79
N GLU A 124 -7.21 17.82 -5.92
CA GLU A 124 -7.68 17.88 -4.54
C GLU A 124 -6.53 17.64 -3.57
N THR A 125 -6.66 18.13 -2.33
CA THR A 125 -5.70 17.79 -1.27
C THR A 125 -6.28 16.67 -0.39
N LEU A 126 -5.62 15.54 -0.40
CA LEU A 126 -5.89 14.42 0.51
C LEU A 126 -5.16 14.67 1.83
N ARG A 127 -5.91 14.82 2.91
CA ARG A 127 -5.34 14.90 4.28
C ARG A 127 -5.81 13.71 5.10
N MET A 128 -4.86 13.09 5.79
CA MET A 128 -5.12 12.01 6.73
C MET A 128 -4.16 12.12 7.93
N LYS A 129 -4.64 11.78 9.11
CA LYS A 129 -3.80 11.65 10.31
C LYS A 129 -3.21 10.25 10.40
N SER A 130 -2.04 10.13 11.00
CA SER A 130 -1.43 8.84 11.30
C SER A 130 -2.44 7.91 12.01
N GLY A 131 -2.63 6.71 11.47
CA GLY A 131 -3.58 5.70 11.91
C GLY A 131 -4.97 5.83 11.29
N GLU A 132 -5.27 6.86 10.51
CA GLU A 132 -6.52 6.94 9.76
C GLU A 132 -6.54 5.91 8.62
N VAL A 133 -7.75 5.44 8.33
CA VAL A 133 -8.01 4.44 7.30
C VAL A 133 -9.10 4.99 6.37
N ARG A 134 -8.91 4.82 5.06
CA ARG A 134 -9.87 5.26 4.05
C ARG A 134 -10.07 4.19 2.99
N TRP A 135 -11.34 3.89 2.70
CA TRP A 135 -11.69 3.07 1.55
C TRP A 135 -11.75 3.94 0.30
N VAL A 136 -11.08 3.52 -0.75
CA VAL A 136 -11.00 4.23 -2.04
C VAL A 136 -11.52 3.31 -3.13
N LYS A 137 -12.45 3.82 -3.96
CA LYS A 137 -12.96 3.10 -5.12
C LYS A 137 -11.93 3.08 -6.24
N GLY A 138 -11.78 1.94 -6.89
CA GLY A 138 -10.96 1.81 -8.10
C GLY A 138 -11.59 2.46 -9.35
N GLY A 139 -10.97 2.22 -10.50
CA GLY A 139 -11.43 2.71 -11.80
C GLY A 139 -11.00 4.14 -12.11
N PHE A 140 -9.84 4.60 -11.60
CA PHE A 140 -9.32 5.94 -11.89
C PHE A 140 -7.80 5.93 -12.09
N THR A 141 -7.35 6.94 -12.83
CA THR A 141 -5.93 7.24 -13.03
C THR A 141 -5.58 8.50 -12.27
N HIS A 142 -4.49 8.48 -11.52
CA HIS A 142 -4.07 9.65 -10.74
C HIS A 142 -2.56 9.71 -10.51
N SER A 143 -2.11 10.87 -9.99
CA SER A 143 -0.82 11.03 -9.34
C SER A 143 -0.98 11.61 -7.95
N LEU A 144 -0.04 11.31 -7.07
CA LEU A 144 0.08 11.90 -5.75
C LEU A 144 1.38 12.69 -5.64
N THR A 145 1.31 13.87 -5.02
CA THR A 145 2.50 14.67 -4.68
C THR A 145 2.48 14.98 -3.19
N ASN A 146 3.57 14.74 -2.48
CA ASN A 146 3.67 15.08 -1.06
C ASN A 146 3.79 16.61 -0.89
N LEU A 147 2.74 17.26 -0.38
CA LEU A 147 2.72 18.69 -0.05
C LEU A 147 3.21 18.96 1.39
N GLY A 148 3.36 17.91 2.19
CA GLY A 148 3.81 18.01 3.57
C GLY A 148 5.28 18.43 3.67
N LYS A 149 5.69 18.82 4.89
CA LYS A 149 7.08 19.18 5.22
C LYS A 149 7.88 18.00 5.75
N GLN A 150 7.25 16.85 5.89
CA GLN A 150 7.83 15.60 6.40
C GLN A 150 7.56 14.48 5.41
N PRO A 151 8.36 13.41 5.43
CA PRO A 151 8.10 12.23 4.62
C PRO A 151 6.69 11.67 4.88
N ALA A 152 5.99 11.36 3.80
CA ALA A 152 4.67 10.75 3.83
C ALA A 152 4.79 9.22 3.73
N TRP A 153 4.19 8.52 4.69
CA TRP A 153 4.17 7.07 4.72
C TRP A 153 2.73 6.56 4.77
N TRP A 154 2.38 5.64 3.87
CA TRP A 154 1.09 4.94 3.91
C TRP A 154 1.19 3.51 3.41
N VAL A 155 0.16 2.75 3.68
CA VAL A 155 -0.02 1.39 3.17
C VAL A 155 -1.32 1.36 2.37
N SER A 156 -1.28 0.77 1.20
CA SER A 156 -2.44 0.49 0.37
C SER A 156 -2.66 -1.02 0.27
N PHE A 157 -3.90 -1.46 0.43
CA PHE A 157 -4.31 -2.85 0.21
C PHE A 157 -5.33 -2.89 -0.92
N GLU A 158 -4.99 -3.43 -2.06
CA GLU A 158 -5.89 -3.65 -3.18
C GLU A 158 -6.49 -5.05 -3.13
N PHE A 159 -7.80 -5.13 -3.35
CA PHE A 159 -8.57 -6.38 -3.28
C PHE A 159 -9.07 -6.74 -4.68
N LYS A 160 -8.50 -7.78 -5.28
CA LYS A 160 -8.84 -8.30 -6.63
C LYS A 160 -9.48 -9.68 -6.56
#